data_507fa2da9696b0dd85c97e97ed5408f7
#
_entry.id   507fa2da9696b0dd85c97e97ed5408f7
#
_cell.length_a   1.000
_cell.length_b   1.000
_cell.length_c   1.000
_cell.angle_alpha   90.00
_cell.angle_beta   90.00
_cell.angle_gamma   90.00
#
_symmetry.space_group_name_H-M   'P 1'
#
loop_
_entity.id
_entity.type
_entity.pdbx_description
1 polymer ?
#
loop_
_entity_poly.entity_id
_entity_poly.type
_entity_poly.pdbx_seq_one_letter_code
_entity_poly.pdbx_strand_id
1 'polypeptide(L)'
;MTYEIISIIALLLCLLIIGIEYIFHYRLAEIQDDNIARLDGIRRRLKMRVEGVLFAPTDRCRAAEITSLVKEIDGDFEVYELSIEAMRQYRDRSGDEGVDGIIEEVNEQAKPVEIYAEMLENGDVYRKSYACRRLSDLGASQYRDELRKYVDSKNRDPAYNAAMGLAKFGDTDVVAEYLLSIQDDRMYSARIVNEFFDVFSGDRVELASRLFETCNPYMKNTIIKAIAHFRLDAFRPMYLAGATGNNQQHKIACIKALAEFGYEEDEQILQMAAKDREWVIRSSAVRGLSRLKTRTALNTVKRALSDKEWWVRHTAADSIIKMNVSPRDLEDILGGYDRFAADAVKNVLYRMIE
;
A
#
# COMPACT_ATOMS: atom_id res chain seq x y z
N MET A 1 -24.38 51.35 13.70
CA MET A 1 -23.33 51.46 14.77
C MET A 1 -22.92 50.11 15.35
N THR A 2 -23.82 49.24 15.84
CA THR A 2 -23.46 47.92 16.41
C THR A 2 -22.91 46.94 15.36
N TYR A 3 -23.49 46.86 14.20
CA TYR A 3 -23.01 45.95 13.10
C TYR A 3 -21.67 46.38 12.54
N GLU A 4 -21.40 47.64 12.40
CA GLU A 4 -20.12 48.18 11.93
C GLU A 4 -18.98 47.85 12.89
N ILE A 5 -19.22 47.97 14.19
CA ILE A 5 -18.26 47.62 15.24
C ILE A 5 -17.96 46.11 15.22
N ILE A 6 -18.99 45.27 15.09
CA ILE A 6 -18.82 43.82 14.98
C ILE A 6 -17.99 43.44 13.72
N SER A 7 -18.25 44.08 12.58
CA SER A 7 -17.51 43.85 11.34
C SER A 7 -16.03 44.26 11.46
N ILE A 8 -15.74 45.37 12.13
CA ILE A 8 -14.36 45.82 12.37
C ILE A 8 -13.63 44.85 13.31
N ILE A 9 -14.28 44.39 14.39
CA ILE A 9 -13.69 43.40 15.30
C ILE A 9 -13.42 42.10 14.58
N ALA A 10 -14.35 41.60 13.73
CA ALA A 10 -14.16 40.39 12.94
C ALA A 10 -12.99 40.55 11.98
N LEU A 11 -12.85 41.71 11.30
CA LEU A 11 -11.72 41.97 10.40
C LEU A 11 -10.38 41.98 11.14
N LEU A 12 -10.33 42.62 12.34
CA LEU A 12 -9.11 42.64 13.16
C LEU A 12 -8.72 41.23 13.65
N LEU A 13 -9.72 40.40 14.03
CA LEU A 13 -9.48 39.01 14.39
C LEU A 13 -8.95 38.19 13.20
N CYS A 14 -9.51 38.36 12.01
CA CYS A 14 -8.99 37.69 10.78
C CYS A 14 -7.55 38.12 10.50
N LEU A 15 -7.23 39.41 10.59
CA LEU A 15 -5.87 39.92 10.38
C LEU A 15 -4.89 39.36 11.42
N LEU A 16 -5.34 39.25 12.68
CA LEU A 16 -4.53 38.65 13.75
C LEU A 16 -4.24 37.16 13.47
N ILE A 17 -5.26 36.39 13.07
CA ILE A 17 -5.09 34.96 12.69
C ILE A 17 -4.12 34.81 11.53
N ILE A 18 -4.30 35.58 10.46
CA ILE A 18 -3.38 35.56 9.30
C ILE A 18 -1.94 35.93 9.72
N GLY A 19 -1.79 36.92 10.61
CA GLY A 19 -0.47 37.27 11.16
C GLY A 19 0.18 36.14 11.96
N ILE A 20 -0.59 35.45 12.78
CA ILE A 20 -0.13 34.29 13.55
C ILE A 20 0.26 33.15 12.62
N GLU A 21 -0.57 32.82 11.62
CA GLU A 21 -0.26 31.78 10.61
C GLU A 21 1.00 32.14 9.82
N TYR A 22 1.16 33.39 9.41
CA TYR A 22 2.36 33.84 8.70
C TYR A 22 3.63 33.67 9.55
N ILE A 23 3.59 34.09 10.82
CA ILE A 23 4.72 33.92 11.77
C ILE A 23 5.02 32.43 11.98
N PHE A 24 3.98 31.61 12.12
CA PHE A 24 4.13 30.15 12.30
C PHE A 24 4.79 29.51 11.06
N HIS A 25 4.31 29.83 9.87
CA HIS A 25 4.91 29.34 8.61
C HIS A 25 6.34 29.83 8.40
N TYR A 26 6.61 31.08 8.74
CA TYR A 26 7.97 31.62 8.65
C TYR A 26 8.94 30.90 9.60
N ARG A 27 8.52 30.66 10.83
CA ARG A 27 9.31 29.89 11.81
C ARG A 27 9.51 28.43 11.40
N LEU A 28 8.50 27.80 10.83
CA LEU A 28 8.63 26.45 10.29
C LEU A 28 9.64 26.40 9.14
N ALA A 29 9.62 27.36 8.23
CA ALA A 29 10.58 27.43 7.12
C ALA A 29 12.00 27.63 7.65
N GLU A 30 12.22 28.53 8.62
CA GLU A 30 13.52 28.77 9.25
C GLU A 30 14.07 27.48 9.90
N ILE A 31 13.24 26.74 10.65
CA ILE A 31 13.64 25.44 11.25
C ILE A 31 13.96 24.41 10.19
N GLN A 32 13.21 24.37 9.08
CA GLN A 32 13.48 23.46 7.98
C GLN A 32 14.81 23.81 7.29
N ASP A 33 15.08 25.07 7.03
CA ASP A 33 16.33 25.52 6.40
C ASP A 33 17.55 25.20 7.29
N ASP A 34 17.44 25.43 8.59
CA ASP A 34 18.50 25.08 9.55
C ASP A 34 18.76 23.57 9.60
N ASN A 35 17.69 22.75 9.58
CA ASN A 35 17.82 21.30 9.53
C ASN A 35 18.45 20.81 8.22
N ILE A 36 18.06 21.39 7.09
CA ILE A 36 18.65 21.07 5.77
C ILE A 36 20.14 21.42 5.78
N ALA A 37 20.49 22.62 6.24
CA ALA A 37 21.88 23.06 6.33
C ALA A 37 22.74 22.16 7.23
N ARG A 38 22.17 21.70 8.37
CA ARG A 38 22.80 20.76 9.28
C ARG A 38 23.06 19.41 8.61
N LEU A 39 22.03 18.84 7.97
CA LEU A 39 22.13 17.56 7.27
C LEU A 39 23.10 17.63 6.10
N ASP A 40 23.13 18.73 5.35
CA ASP A 40 24.08 18.93 4.27
C ASP A 40 25.52 19.08 4.79
N GLY A 41 25.69 19.66 5.98
CA GLY A 41 26.98 19.67 6.70
C GLY A 41 27.46 18.26 7.04
N ILE A 42 26.57 17.41 7.57
CA ILE A 42 26.85 16.01 7.86
C ILE A 42 27.16 15.25 6.55
N ARG A 43 26.33 15.36 5.53
CA ARG A 43 26.54 14.70 4.22
C ARG A 43 27.90 15.04 3.60
N ARG A 44 28.32 16.31 3.65
CA ARG A 44 29.64 16.71 3.13
C ARG A 44 30.80 16.07 3.90
N ARG A 45 30.72 15.96 5.22
CA ARG A 45 31.74 15.29 6.03
C ARG A 45 31.78 13.80 5.74
N LEU A 46 30.62 13.16 5.73
CA LEU A 46 30.49 11.71 5.51
C LEU A 46 30.89 11.30 4.09
N LYS A 47 30.75 12.19 3.08
CA LYS A 47 31.12 11.86 1.72
C LYS A 47 32.55 11.32 1.59
N MET A 48 33.51 12.00 2.17
CA MET A 48 34.91 11.55 2.14
C MET A 48 35.11 10.22 2.88
N ARG A 49 34.38 10.01 3.99
CA ARG A 49 34.46 8.75 4.76
C ARG A 49 33.88 7.59 3.97
N VAL A 50 32.69 7.77 3.42
CA VAL A 50 32.03 6.76 2.60
C VAL A 50 32.85 6.44 1.34
N GLU A 51 33.39 7.46 0.66
CA GLU A 51 34.33 7.26 -0.45
C GLU A 51 35.59 6.48 -0.02
N GLY A 52 36.15 6.77 1.17
CA GLY A 52 37.27 6.02 1.74
C GLY A 52 36.95 4.53 1.92
N VAL A 53 35.75 4.21 2.41
CA VAL A 53 35.29 2.83 2.56
C VAL A 53 35.06 2.15 1.20
N LEU A 54 34.36 2.83 0.28
CA LEU A 54 33.99 2.27 -1.04
C LEU A 54 35.20 2.03 -1.94
N PHE A 55 36.20 2.93 -1.92
CA PHE A 55 37.36 2.90 -2.82
C PHE A 55 38.65 2.46 -2.13
N ALA A 56 38.55 1.82 -0.97
CA ALA A 56 39.73 1.32 -0.26
C ALA A 56 40.52 0.32 -1.14
N PRO A 57 41.87 0.50 -1.26
CA PRO A 57 42.67 -0.28 -2.19
C PRO A 57 42.85 -1.75 -1.77
N THR A 58 42.63 -2.05 -0.50
CA THR A 58 42.71 -3.42 0.05
C THR A 58 41.69 -3.65 1.13
N ASP A 59 41.32 -4.89 1.39
CA ASP A 59 40.35 -5.24 2.44
C ASP A 59 40.83 -4.77 3.84
N ARG A 60 42.14 -4.80 4.10
CA ARG A 60 42.72 -4.28 5.34
C ARG A 60 42.52 -2.77 5.48
N CYS A 61 42.68 -2.01 4.39
CA CYS A 61 42.39 -0.57 4.37
C CYS A 61 40.92 -0.31 4.56
N ARG A 62 40.05 -1.10 3.89
CA ARG A 62 38.60 -0.99 4.02
C ARG A 62 38.14 -1.22 5.46
N ALA A 63 38.60 -2.26 6.12
CA ALA A 63 38.26 -2.53 7.50
C ALA A 63 38.69 -1.37 8.46
N ALA A 64 39.81 -0.70 8.19
CA ALA A 64 40.24 0.47 8.95
C ALA A 64 39.33 1.68 8.72
N GLU A 65 38.92 1.92 7.44
CA GLU A 65 37.97 3.00 7.09
C GLU A 65 36.57 2.73 7.65
N ILE A 66 36.09 1.49 7.64
CA ILE A 66 34.82 1.10 8.28
C ILE A 66 34.88 1.38 9.78
N THR A 67 35.92 0.96 10.44
CA THR A 67 36.11 1.24 11.88
C THR A 67 36.14 2.76 12.17
N SER A 68 36.73 3.55 11.29
CA SER A 68 36.73 5.01 11.39
C SER A 68 35.34 5.62 11.19
N LEU A 69 34.56 5.10 10.21
CA LEU A 69 33.19 5.51 9.95
C LEU A 69 32.29 5.16 11.14
N VAL A 70 32.40 3.95 11.68
CA VAL A 70 31.62 3.51 12.85
C VAL A 70 31.89 4.37 14.08
N LYS A 71 33.14 4.80 14.29
CA LYS A 71 33.45 5.78 15.34
C LYS A 71 32.83 7.15 15.13
N GLU A 72 32.63 7.55 13.89
CA GLU A 72 31.93 8.81 13.56
C GLU A 72 30.42 8.68 13.70
N ILE A 73 29.86 7.49 13.47
CA ILE A 73 28.45 7.17 13.73
C ILE A 73 28.16 7.30 15.24
N ASP A 74 28.99 6.73 16.11
CA ASP A 74 28.93 6.84 17.58
C ASP A 74 27.51 6.81 18.16
N GLY A 75 26.65 5.91 17.65
CA GLY A 75 25.26 5.80 18.06
C GLY A 75 24.31 6.85 17.47
N ASP A 76 24.79 7.81 16.68
CA ASP A 76 23.94 8.80 16.02
C ASP A 76 23.22 8.19 14.82
N PHE A 77 21.88 8.06 14.93
CA PHE A 77 21.07 7.45 13.89
C PHE A 77 21.08 8.25 12.57
N GLU A 78 21.20 9.59 12.62
CA GLU A 78 21.22 10.43 11.41
C GLU A 78 22.51 10.22 10.65
N VAL A 79 23.64 10.14 11.35
CA VAL A 79 24.95 9.85 10.76
C VAL A 79 24.95 8.44 10.16
N TYR A 80 24.41 7.46 10.90
CA TYR A 80 24.27 6.09 10.40
C TYR A 80 23.41 6.03 9.12
N GLU A 81 22.19 6.58 9.14
CA GLU A 81 21.28 6.55 7.99
C GLU A 81 21.89 7.22 6.77
N LEU A 82 22.49 8.40 6.93
CA LEU A 82 23.12 9.11 5.83
C LEU A 82 24.32 8.35 5.25
N SER A 83 25.06 7.62 6.07
CA SER A 83 26.17 6.77 5.62
C SER A 83 25.67 5.61 4.77
N ILE A 84 24.64 4.90 5.24
CA ILE A 84 24.05 3.77 4.51
C ILE A 84 23.34 4.26 3.22
N GLU A 85 22.63 5.39 3.29
CA GLU A 85 22.00 6.00 2.13
C GLU A 85 23.02 6.34 1.04
N ALA A 86 24.15 6.95 1.41
CA ALA A 86 25.21 7.30 0.47
C ALA A 86 25.81 6.06 -0.22
N MET A 87 26.02 4.97 0.52
CA MET A 87 26.51 3.69 -0.04
C MET A 87 25.49 3.08 -0.99
N ARG A 88 24.20 3.05 -0.64
CA ARG A 88 23.12 2.55 -1.52
C ARG A 88 22.99 3.39 -2.79
N GLN A 89 23.06 4.71 -2.68
CA GLN A 89 23.04 5.60 -3.86
C GLN A 89 24.23 5.36 -4.79
N TYR A 90 25.39 5.04 -4.25
CA TYR A 90 26.54 4.64 -5.06
C TYR A 90 26.28 3.31 -5.77
N ARG A 91 25.83 2.28 -5.04
CA ARG A 91 25.46 0.97 -5.60
C ARG A 91 24.47 1.12 -6.77
N ASP A 92 23.39 1.89 -6.56
CA ASP A 92 22.32 2.07 -7.57
C ASP A 92 22.81 2.79 -8.83
N ARG A 93 23.83 3.66 -8.71
CA ARG A 93 24.43 4.36 -9.86
C ARG A 93 25.50 3.53 -10.57
N SER A 94 26.29 2.78 -9.81
CA SER A 94 27.44 2.02 -10.36
C SER A 94 27.04 0.62 -10.82
N GLY A 95 25.96 0.06 -10.30
CA GLY A 95 25.60 -1.35 -10.46
C GLY A 95 26.55 -2.31 -9.73
N ASP A 96 27.33 -1.82 -8.77
CA ASP A 96 28.29 -2.63 -8.01
C ASP A 96 27.62 -3.34 -6.83
N GLU A 97 27.28 -4.61 -7.01
CA GLU A 97 26.67 -5.46 -5.98
C GLU A 97 27.61 -5.73 -4.80
N GLY A 98 28.92 -5.54 -4.95
CA GLY A 98 29.88 -5.70 -3.85
C GLY A 98 29.67 -4.72 -2.69
N VAL A 99 28.97 -3.61 -2.95
CA VAL A 99 28.62 -2.61 -1.93
C VAL A 99 27.67 -3.16 -0.87
N ASP A 100 26.82 -4.13 -1.19
CA ASP A 100 25.92 -4.74 -0.20
C ASP A 100 26.72 -5.47 0.89
N GLY A 101 27.80 -6.18 0.53
CA GLY A 101 28.71 -6.79 1.52
C GLY A 101 29.39 -5.76 2.40
N ILE A 102 29.76 -4.59 1.85
CA ILE A 102 30.34 -3.50 2.63
C ILE A 102 29.31 -2.92 3.63
N ILE A 103 28.06 -2.76 3.20
CA ILE A 103 26.97 -2.31 4.06
C ILE A 103 26.73 -3.31 5.21
N GLU A 104 26.78 -4.60 4.94
CA GLU A 104 26.67 -5.65 5.98
C GLU A 104 27.80 -5.52 7.00
N GLU A 105 29.04 -5.34 6.56
CA GLU A 105 30.19 -5.18 7.45
C GLU A 105 30.10 -3.91 8.32
N VAL A 106 29.59 -2.80 7.75
CA VAL A 106 29.29 -1.58 8.52
C VAL A 106 28.18 -1.85 9.55
N ASN A 107 27.11 -2.57 9.17
CA ASN A 107 26.01 -2.91 10.08
C ASN A 107 26.44 -3.79 11.25
N GLU A 108 27.33 -4.76 11.01
CA GLU A 108 27.87 -5.62 12.07
C GLU A 108 28.61 -4.81 13.14
N GLN A 109 29.37 -3.79 12.73
CA GLN A 109 30.12 -2.96 13.65
C GLN A 109 29.32 -1.81 14.27
N ALA A 110 28.43 -1.16 13.50
CA ALA A 110 27.61 -0.02 13.95
C ALA A 110 26.42 -0.45 14.81
N LYS A 111 26.00 -1.72 14.72
CA LYS A 111 24.90 -2.31 15.50
C LYS A 111 23.61 -1.48 15.46
N PRO A 112 23.01 -1.28 14.30
CA PRO A 112 21.86 -0.38 14.13
C PRO A 112 20.66 -0.75 15.01
N VAL A 113 20.50 -2.02 15.38
CA VAL A 113 19.43 -2.46 16.29
C VAL A 113 19.58 -1.80 17.67
N GLU A 114 20.81 -1.67 18.19
CA GLU A 114 21.09 -1.01 19.47
C GLU A 114 20.79 0.50 19.39
N ILE A 115 21.16 1.16 18.28
CA ILE A 115 20.87 2.58 18.02
C ILE A 115 19.35 2.84 18.05
N TYR A 116 18.57 2.01 17.33
CA TYR A 116 17.12 2.18 17.29
C TYR A 116 16.43 1.75 18.58
N ALA A 117 16.97 0.79 19.31
CA ALA A 117 16.45 0.41 20.61
C ALA A 117 16.59 1.56 21.63
N GLU A 118 17.74 2.21 21.67
CA GLU A 118 17.95 3.40 22.50
C GLU A 118 17.01 4.55 22.10
N MET A 119 16.84 4.76 20.78
CA MET A 119 15.90 5.76 20.26
C MET A 119 14.45 5.43 20.61
N LEU A 120 14.06 4.14 20.64
CA LEU A 120 12.74 3.71 21.06
C LEU A 120 12.48 4.02 22.54
N GLU A 121 13.48 3.87 23.39
CA GLU A 121 13.39 4.12 24.83
C GLU A 121 13.39 5.63 25.14
N ASN A 122 14.37 6.35 24.63
CA ASN A 122 14.72 7.72 25.06
C ASN A 122 14.28 8.82 24.09
N GLY A 123 13.84 8.47 22.88
CA GLY A 123 13.44 9.43 21.83
C GLY A 123 12.13 10.17 22.13
N ASP A 124 11.93 11.27 21.43
CA ASP A 124 10.62 11.92 21.32
C ASP A 124 9.62 11.08 20.51
N VAL A 125 8.40 11.55 20.35
CA VAL A 125 7.33 10.82 19.64
C VAL A 125 7.72 10.47 18.19
N TYR A 126 8.37 11.39 17.49
CA TYR A 126 8.82 11.18 16.12
C TYR A 126 9.92 10.12 16.05
N ARG A 127 10.94 10.23 16.91
CA ARG A 127 12.04 9.27 16.99
C ARG A 127 11.56 7.87 17.38
N LYS A 128 10.63 7.77 18.34
CA LYS A 128 10.00 6.50 18.72
C LYS A 128 9.24 5.86 17.57
N SER A 129 8.47 6.65 16.82
CA SER A 129 7.76 6.19 15.64
C SER A 129 8.71 5.64 14.57
N TYR A 130 9.81 6.36 14.33
CA TYR A 130 10.85 5.95 13.39
C TYR A 130 11.56 4.67 13.86
N ALA A 131 11.91 4.57 15.15
CA ALA A 131 12.54 3.40 15.74
C ALA A 131 11.67 2.15 15.62
N CYS A 132 10.34 2.24 15.87
CA CYS A 132 9.40 1.13 15.66
C CYS A 132 9.52 0.57 14.24
N ARG A 133 9.51 1.44 13.25
CA ARG A 133 9.64 1.06 11.85
C ARG A 133 10.98 0.40 11.56
N ARG A 134 12.10 1.02 11.99
CA ARG A 134 13.46 0.55 11.67
C ARG A 134 13.81 -0.77 12.35
N LEU A 135 13.43 -0.96 13.63
CA LEU A 135 13.58 -2.25 14.31
C LEU A 135 12.84 -3.37 13.57
N SER A 136 11.67 -3.07 13.05
CA SER A 136 10.90 -4.03 12.26
C SER A 136 11.54 -4.33 10.91
N ASP A 137 12.06 -3.31 10.21
CA ASP A 137 12.75 -3.45 8.93
C ASP A 137 14.03 -4.27 9.06
N LEU A 138 14.70 -4.18 10.22
CA LEU A 138 15.88 -4.97 10.57
C LEU A 138 15.56 -6.38 11.08
N GLY A 139 14.28 -6.75 11.17
CA GLY A 139 13.86 -8.06 11.67
C GLY A 139 14.15 -8.29 13.15
N ALA A 140 14.29 -7.23 13.96
CA ALA A 140 14.64 -7.26 15.37
C ALA A 140 13.48 -7.79 16.25
N SER A 141 13.09 -9.06 16.05
CA SER A 141 11.93 -9.69 16.71
C SER A 141 12.07 -9.78 18.24
N GLN A 142 13.27 -9.66 18.80
CA GLN A 142 13.51 -9.58 20.25
C GLN A 142 12.88 -8.33 20.89
N TYR A 143 12.54 -7.29 20.10
CA TYR A 143 11.87 -6.08 20.56
C TYR A 143 10.35 -6.14 20.39
N ARG A 144 9.76 -7.31 20.12
CA ARG A 144 8.33 -7.51 19.93
C ARG A 144 7.50 -6.96 21.10
N ASP A 145 7.89 -7.27 22.32
CA ASP A 145 7.17 -6.84 23.53
C ASP A 145 7.26 -5.34 23.76
N GLU A 146 8.40 -4.73 23.40
CA GLU A 146 8.57 -3.28 23.44
C GLU A 146 7.70 -2.58 22.41
N LEU A 147 7.66 -3.08 21.17
CA LEU A 147 6.79 -2.56 20.12
C LEU A 147 5.32 -2.65 20.51
N ARG A 148 4.91 -3.75 21.14
CA ARG A 148 3.52 -3.95 21.59
C ARG A 148 3.03 -2.82 22.52
N LYS A 149 3.89 -2.26 23.37
CA LYS A 149 3.56 -1.15 24.26
C LYS A 149 3.18 0.15 23.52
N TYR A 150 3.62 0.29 22.27
CA TYR A 150 3.34 1.49 21.46
C TYR A 150 2.09 1.36 20.60
N VAL A 151 1.51 0.17 20.44
CA VAL A 151 0.28 -0.04 19.65
C VAL A 151 -0.90 0.76 20.22
N ASP A 152 -0.99 0.85 21.56
CA ASP A 152 -2.01 1.61 22.28
C ASP A 152 -1.63 3.08 22.51
N SER A 153 -0.60 3.57 21.83
CA SER A 153 -0.18 4.95 21.95
C SER A 153 -1.28 5.92 21.51
N LYS A 154 -1.49 7.01 22.27
CA LYS A 154 -2.38 8.10 21.89
C LYS A 154 -1.92 8.79 20.59
N ASN A 155 -0.64 8.71 20.30
CA ASN A 155 -0.05 9.23 19.06
C ASN A 155 -0.17 8.19 17.96
N ARG A 156 -0.81 8.56 16.86
CA ARG A 156 -1.12 7.64 15.74
C ARG A 156 0.12 7.07 15.05
N ASP A 157 1.16 7.88 14.84
CA ASP A 157 2.34 7.46 14.10
C ASP A 157 3.13 6.34 14.79
N PRO A 158 3.47 6.42 16.10
CA PRO A 158 4.06 5.30 16.81
C PRO A 158 3.15 4.06 16.85
N ALA A 159 1.84 4.23 17.08
CA ALA A 159 0.90 3.12 17.10
C ALA A 159 0.85 2.39 15.76
N TYR A 160 0.74 3.13 14.65
CA TYR A 160 0.76 2.56 13.30
C TYR A 160 2.07 1.83 13.00
N ASN A 161 3.23 2.47 13.25
CA ASN A 161 4.52 1.87 12.93
C ASN A 161 4.83 0.66 13.82
N ALA A 162 4.41 0.66 15.08
CA ALA A 162 4.52 -0.49 15.97
C ALA A 162 3.65 -1.66 15.50
N ALA A 163 2.36 -1.40 15.16
CA ALA A 163 1.47 -2.41 14.63
C ALA A 163 1.96 -2.98 13.29
N MET A 164 2.49 -2.12 12.39
CA MET A 164 3.13 -2.56 11.14
C MET A 164 4.36 -3.43 11.38
N GLY A 165 5.14 -3.10 12.41
CA GLY A 165 6.27 -3.93 12.82
C GLY A 165 5.85 -5.30 13.31
N LEU A 166 4.83 -5.34 14.14
CA LEU A 166 4.26 -6.60 14.64
C LEU A 166 3.59 -7.42 13.53
N ALA A 167 3.03 -6.76 12.51
CA ALA A 167 2.56 -7.44 11.30
C ALA A 167 3.70 -8.16 10.55
N LYS A 168 4.87 -7.52 10.43
CA LYS A 168 6.07 -8.15 9.86
C LYS A 168 6.58 -9.33 10.69
N PHE A 169 6.32 -9.32 11.99
CA PHE A 169 6.65 -10.43 12.89
C PHE A 169 5.55 -11.50 12.97
N GLY A 170 4.43 -11.31 12.26
CA GLY A 170 3.33 -12.27 12.21
C GLY A 170 2.46 -12.31 13.46
N ASP A 171 2.34 -11.20 14.20
CA ASP A 171 1.53 -11.13 15.43
C ASP A 171 0.05 -10.90 15.08
N THR A 172 -0.68 -12.00 14.86
CA THR A 172 -2.09 -11.98 14.42
C THR A 172 -2.99 -11.22 15.39
N ASP A 173 -2.82 -11.44 16.70
CA ASP A 173 -3.69 -10.88 17.74
C ASP A 173 -3.62 -9.35 17.76
N VAL A 174 -2.40 -8.84 17.85
CA VAL A 174 -2.18 -7.39 17.94
C VAL A 174 -2.58 -6.68 16.66
N VAL A 175 -2.30 -7.28 15.52
CA VAL A 175 -2.67 -6.70 14.22
C VAL A 175 -4.19 -6.64 14.07
N ALA A 176 -4.90 -7.71 14.46
CA ALA A 176 -6.36 -7.72 14.43
C ALA A 176 -6.96 -6.68 15.38
N GLU A 177 -6.49 -6.62 16.64
CA GLU A 177 -6.91 -5.63 17.63
C GLU A 177 -6.69 -4.19 17.13
N TYR A 178 -5.50 -3.90 16.58
CA TYR A 178 -5.19 -2.59 16.03
C TYR A 178 -6.13 -2.20 14.87
N LEU A 179 -6.31 -3.07 13.89
CA LEU A 179 -7.18 -2.81 12.74
C LEU A 179 -8.64 -2.60 13.18
N LEU A 180 -9.13 -3.37 14.17
CA LEU A 180 -10.45 -3.20 14.73
C LEU A 180 -10.59 -1.89 15.52
N SER A 181 -9.55 -1.44 16.22
CA SER A 181 -9.58 -0.18 16.96
C SER A 181 -9.74 1.06 16.07
N ILE A 182 -9.27 0.98 14.82
CA ILE A 182 -9.31 2.09 13.86
C ILE A 182 -10.47 2.01 12.85
N GLN A 183 -11.30 0.96 12.89
CA GLN A 183 -12.32 0.70 11.86
C GLN A 183 -13.38 1.79 11.71
N ASP A 184 -13.65 2.58 12.75
CA ASP A 184 -14.61 3.68 12.75
C ASP A 184 -13.97 5.03 12.46
N ASP A 185 -12.65 5.09 12.34
CA ASP A 185 -11.94 6.31 12.00
C ASP A 185 -11.99 6.53 10.47
N ARG A 186 -12.65 7.60 10.05
CA ARG A 186 -12.79 7.96 8.62
C ARG A 186 -11.46 8.28 7.93
N MET A 187 -10.41 8.57 8.69
CA MET A 187 -9.07 8.82 8.15
C MET A 187 -8.39 7.53 7.68
N TYR A 188 -8.78 6.38 8.21
CA TYR A 188 -8.22 5.10 7.82
C TYR A 188 -8.99 4.51 6.63
N SER A 189 -8.30 4.42 5.50
CA SER A 189 -8.86 3.94 4.24
C SER A 189 -8.62 2.44 4.07
N ALA A 190 -9.30 1.85 3.08
CA ALA A 190 -9.02 0.50 2.59
C ALA A 190 -7.54 0.24 2.28
N ARG A 191 -6.77 1.30 1.98
CA ARG A 191 -5.33 1.24 1.73
C ARG A 191 -4.56 0.72 2.94
N ILE A 192 -4.87 1.18 4.16
CA ILE A 192 -4.17 0.74 5.37
C ILE A 192 -4.38 -0.76 5.62
N VAL A 193 -5.63 -1.25 5.48
CA VAL A 193 -5.90 -2.69 5.59
C VAL A 193 -5.05 -3.49 4.59
N ASN A 194 -4.99 -3.04 3.34
CA ASN A 194 -4.17 -3.70 2.32
C ASN A 194 -2.67 -3.66 2.69
N GLU A 195 -2.15 -2.53 3.16
CA GLU A 195 -0.75 -2.40 3.59
C GLU A 195 -0.40 -3.38 4.72
N PHE A 196 -1.31 -3.59 5.69
CA PHE A 196 -1.12 -4.60 6.72
C PHE A 196 -1.12 -6.02 6.15
N PHE A 197 -2.07 -6.35 5.28
CA PHE A 197 -2.12 -7.66 4.64
C PHE A 197 -0.90 -7.94 3.74
N ASP A 198 -0.36 -6.91 3.08
CA ASP A 198 0.84 -7.02 2.23
C ASP A 198 2.07 -7.42 3.03
N VAL A 199 2.31 -6.75 4.17
CA VAL A 199 3.51 -6.97 4.99
C VAL A 199 3.36 -8.11 6.00
N PHE A 200 2.14 -8.60 6.24
CA PHE A 200 1.87 -9.60 7.27
C PHE A 200 2.56 -10.92 6.95
N SER A 201 3.46 -11.36 7.83
CA SER A 201 4.22 -12.60 7.67
C SER A 201 3.56 -13.83 8.29
N GLY A 202 2.49 -13.65 9.09
CA GLY A 202 1.73 -14.72 9.70
C GLY A 202 0.69 -15.34 8.76
N ASP A 203 -0.24 -16.11 9.32
CA ASP A 203 -1.35 -16.71 8.57
C ASP A 203 -2.43 -15.67 8.25
N ARG A 204 -2.51 -15.26 6.97
CA ARG A 204 -3.52 -14.31 6.49
C ARG A 204 -4.95 -14.84 6.60
N VAL A 205 -5.15 -16.17 6.59
CA VAL A 205 -6.48 -16.78 6.77
C VAL A 205 -6.93 -16.56 8.20
N GLU A 206 -6.03 -16.79 9.17
CA GLU A 206 -6.32 -16.57 10.58
C GLU A 206 -6.61 -15.08 10.86
N LEU A 207 -5.76 -14.17 10.36
CA LEU A 207 -5.97 -12.72 10.51
C LEU A 207 -7.32 -12.28 9.93
N ALA A 208 -7.64 -12.71 8.71
CA ALA A 208 -8.90 -12.38 8.07
C ALA A 208 -10.09 -12.93 8.84
N SER A 209 -10.02 -14.18 9.34
CA SER A 209 -11.10 -14.81 10.12
C SER A 209 -11.40 -14.02 11.38
N ARG A 210 -10.38 -13.64 12.15
CA ARG A 210 -10.54 -12.82 13.35
C ARG A 210 -11.19 -11.47 13.08
N LEU A 211 -10.75 -10.78 12.03
CA LEU A 211 -11.33 -9.51 11.65
C LEU A 211 -12.80 -9.66 11.24
N PHE A 212 -13.16 -10.74 10.54
CA PHE A 212 -14.52 -10.98 10.08
C PHE A 212 -15.55 -11.16 11.19
N GLU A 213 -15.14 -11.69 12.32
CA GLU A 213 -16.05 -11.99 13.45
C GLU A 213 -16.64 -10.70 14.06
N THR A 214 -15.84 -9.64 14.14
CA THR A 214 -16.16 -8.46 14.95
C THR A 214 -16.16 -7.13 14.21
N CYS A 215 -15.71 -7.10 12.94
CA CYS A 215 -15.59 -5.84 12.20
C CYS A 215 -16.94 -5.29 11.73
N ASN A 216 -16.99 -3.96 11.54
CA ASN A 216 -18.14 -3.28 10.98
C ASN A 216 -18.33 -3.61 9.47
N PRO A 217 -19.50 -3.35 8.87
CA PRO A 217 -19.79 -3.69 7.48
C PRO A 217 -18.86 -3.02 6.45
N TYR A 218 -18.32 -1.84 6.75
CA TYR A 218 -17.38 -1.15 5.88
C TYR A 218 -16.02 -1.88 5.85
N MET A 219 -15.48 -2.18 7.02
CA MET A 219 -14.25 -2.95 7.18
C MET A 219 -14.40 -4.34 6.55
N LYS A 220 -15.55 -4.99 6.72
CA LYS A 220 -15.86 -6.30 6.13
C LYS A 220 -15.71 -6.30 4.61
N ASN A 221 -16.26 -5.29 3.94
CA ASN A 221 -16.12 -5.14 2.49
C ASN A 221 -14.67 -4.86 2.06
N THR A 222 -13.89 -4.20 2.89
CA THR A 222 -12.47 -3.93 2.63
C THR A 222 -11.65 -5.22 2.76
N ILE A 223 -11.89 -6.00 3.81
CA ILE A 223 -11.23 -7.29 4.04
C ILE A 223 -11.56 -8.26 2.89
N ILE A 224 -12.81 -8.33 2.41
CA ILE A 224 -13.20 -9.14 1.25
C ILE A 224 -12.30 -8.85 0.05
N LYS A 225 -11.99 -7.57 -0.22
CA LYS A 225 -11.11 -7.20 -1.33
C LYS A 225 -9.66 -7.63 -1.09
N ALA A 226 -9.16 -7.46 0.13
CA ALA A 226 -7.81 -7.89 0.51
C ALA A 226 -7.66 -9.42 0.37
N ILE A 227 -8.61 -10.19 0.93
CA ILE A 227 -8.65 -11.65 0.83
C ILE A 227 -8.68 -12.12 -0.64
N ALA A 228 -9.43 -11.43 -1.49
CA ALA A 228 -9.49 -11.73 -2.91
C ALA A 228 -8.14 -11.45 -3.61
N HIS A 229 -7.49 -10.33 -3.27
CA HIS A 229 -6.18 -9.97 -3.80
C HIS A 229 -5.12 -11.04 -3.48
N PHE A 230 -5.11 -11.55 -2.26
CA PHE A 230 -4.21 -12.61 -1.82
C PHE A 230 -4.69 -14.03 -2.19
N ARG A 231 -5.84 -14.15 -2.86
CA ARG A 231 -6.42 -15.43 -3.30
C ARG A 231 -6.55 -16.44 -2.15
N LEU A 232 -7.10 -16.00 -1.02
CA LEU A 232 -7.29 -16.88 0.15
C LEU A 232 -8.52 -17.79 -0.06
N ASP A 233 -8.30 -18.96 -0.62
CA ASP A 233 -9.34 -19.92 -1.04
C ASP A 233 -10.24 -20.40 0.11
N ALA A 234 -9.74 -20.38 1.33
CA ALA A 234 -10.52 -20.71 2.52
C ALA A 234 -11.84 -19.91 2.63
N PHE A 235 -11.88 -18.71 2.06
CA PHE A 235 -13.06 -17.84 2.08
C PHE A 235 -13.98 -17.99 0.85
N ARG A 236 -13.64 -18.86 -0.09
CA ARG A 236 -14.45 -19.07 -1.30
C ARG A 236 -15.91 -19.41 -1.01
N PRO A 237 -16.27 -20.28 -0.04
CA PRO A 237 -17.67 -20.55 0.31
C PRO A 237 -18.44 -19.29 0.72
N MET A 238 -17.80 -18.35 1.43
CA MET A 238 -18.39 -17.08 1.81
C MET A 238 -18.67 -16.19 0.57
N TYR A 239 -17.76 -16.16 -0.40
CA TYR A 239 -18.01 -15.41 -1.63
C TYR A 239 -19.16 -15.96 -2.45
N LEU A 240 -19.27 -17.28 -2.54
CA LEU A 240 -20.39 -17.94 -3.22
C LEU A 240 -21.73 -17.60 -2.56
N ALA A 241 -21.79 -17.66 -1.22
CA ALA A 241 -22.97 -17.27 -0.46
C ALA A 241 -23.31 -15.76 -0.64
N GLY A 242 -22.31 -14.89 -0.55
CA GLY A 242 -22.48 -13.46 -0.69
C GLY A 242 -22.87 -13.01 -2.11
N ALA A 243 -22.41 -13.74 -3.13
CA ALA A 243 -22.74 -13.49 -4.54
C ALA A 243 -24.24 -13.68 -4.87
N THR A 244 -24.94 -14.47 -4.06
CA THR A 244 -26.40 -14.69 -4.20
C THR A 244 -27.23 -13.91 -3.17
N GLY A 245 -26.57 -13.20 -2.26
CA GLY A 245 -27.20 -12.46 -1.16
C GLY A 245 -27.96 -11.20 -1.62
N ASN A 246 -28.78 -10.66 -0.71
CA ASN A 246 -29.61 -9.48 -0.97
C ASN A 246 -28.89 -8.14 -0.74
N ASN A 247 -27.79 -8.12 0.00
CA ASN A 247 -27.02 -6.90 0.23
C ASN A 247 -26.20 -6.56 -1.00
N GLN A 248 -26.60 -5.51 -1.70
CA GLN A 248 -26.00 -5.10 -2.99
C GLN A 248 -24.49 -4.83 -2.89
N GLN A 249 -24.04 -4.10 -1.86
CA GLN A 249 -22.62 -3.76 -1.71
C GLN A 249 -21.77 -5.01 -1.43
N HIS A 250 -22.28 -5.88 -0.58
CA HIS A 250 -21.64 -7.15 -0.28
C HIS A 250 -21.59 -8.06 -1.52
N LYS A 251 -22.68 -8.15 -2.26
CA LYS A 251 -22.76 -8.91 -3.51
C LYS A 251 -21.76 -8.43 -4.55
N ILE A 252 -21.63 -7.09 -4.72
CA ILE A 252 -20.61 -6.50 -5.62
C ILE A 252 -19.19 -6.94 -5.20
N ALA A 253 -18.88 -6.88 -3.91
CA ALA A 253 -17.56 -7.27 -3.42
C ALA A 253 -17.29 -8.76 -3.67
N CYS A 254 -18.26 -9.64 -3.39
CA CYS A 254 -18.12 -11.08 -3.60
C CYS A 254 -17.98 -11.46 -5.08
N ILE A 255 -18.80 -10.86 -5.98
CA ILE A 255 -18.68 -11.11 -7.43
C ILE A 255 -17.34 -10.62 -7.97
N LYS A 256 -16.83 -9.47 -7.49
CA LYS A 256 -15.47 -9.01 -7.85
C LYS A 256 -14.40 -9.98 -7.40
N ALA A 257 -14.54 -10.53 -6.19
CA ALA A 257 -13.61 -11.52 -5.65
C ALA A 257 -13.59 -12.80 -6.49
N LEU A 258 -14.76 -13.39 -6.78
CA LEU A 258 -14.88 -14.57 -7.65
C LEU A 258 -14.33 -14.31 -9.06
N ALA A 259 -14.56 -13.12 -9.61
CA ALA A 259 -13.98 -12.71 -10.88
C ALA A 259 -12.45 -12.63 -10.85
N GLU A 260 -11.83 -12.27 -9.71
CA GLU A 260 -10.38 -12.27 -9.53
C GLU A 260 -9.81 -13.68 -9.40
N PHE A 261 -10.49 -14.60 -8.71
CA PHE A 261 -10.08 -15.99 -8.60
C PHE A 261 -10.05 -16.69 -9.96
N GLY A 262 -11.08 -16.51 -10.79
CA GLY A 262 -11.12 -17.04 -12.14
C GLY A 262 -11.17 -18.57 -12.19
N TYR A 263 -11.85 -19.21 -11.24
CA TYR A 263 -12.05 -20.66 -11.23
C TYR A 263 -13.19 -21.04 -12.17
N GLU A 264 -13.02 -22.12 -12.94
CA GLU A 264 -14.03 -22.60 -13.89
C GLU A 264 -15.33 -23.02 -13.18
N GLU A 265 -15.23 -23.54 -11.96
CA GLU A 265 -16.39 -23.92 -11.15
C GLU A 265 -17.28 -22.71 -10.79
N ASP A 266 -16.76 -21.49 -10.86
CA ASP A 266 -17.53 -20.27 -10.58
C ASP A 266 -18.23 -19.73 -11.83
N GLU A 267 -18.07 -20.37 -13.02
CA GLU A 267 -18.65 -19.90 -14.28
C GLU A 267 -20.16 -19.69 -14.20
N GLN A 268 -20.87 -20.65 -13.61
CA GLN A 268 -22.35 -20.60 -13.53
C GLN A 268 -22.81 -19.38 -12.71
N ILE A 269 -22.17 -19.09 -11.57
CA ILE A 269 -22.54 -17.95 -10.72
C ILE A 269 -22.19 -16.63 -11.41
N LEU A 270 -21.06 -16.56 -12.12
CA LEU A 270 -20.68 -15.39 -12.91
C LEU A 270 -21.64 -15.17 -14.11
N GLN A 271 -22.11 -16.23 -14.75
CA GLN A 271 -23.15 -16.13 -15.80
C GLN A 271 -24.49 -15.61 -15.27
N MET A 272 -24.88 -16.00 -14.06
CA MET A 272 -26.06 -15.43 -13.39
C MET A 272 -25.83 -13.95 -13.05
N ALA A 273 -24.69 -13.60 -12.51
CA ALA A 273 -24.32 -12.23 -12.17
C ALA A 273 -24.23 -11.31 -13.40
N ALA A 274 -23.87 -11.83 -14.57
CA ALA A 274 -23.87 -11.09 -15.84
C ALA A 274 -25.28 -10.67 -16.30
N LYS A 275 -26.34 -11.13 -15.64
CA LYS A 275 -27.76 -10.74 -15.88
C LYS A 275 -28.36 -9.91 -14.74
N ASP A 276 -27.54 -9.51 -13.75
CA ASP A 276 -28.01 -8.76 -12.58
C ASP A 276 -28.61 -7.41 -13.00
N ARG A 277 -29.50 -6.85 -12.17
CA ARG A 277 -30.08 -5.51 -12.38
C ARG A 277 -29.02 -4.43 -12.33
N GLU A 278 -28.03 -4.61 -11.46
CA GLU A 278 -26.95 -3.65 -11.19
C GLU A 278 -25.81 -3.79 -12.22
N TRP A 279 -25.52 -2.72 -12.93
CA TRP A 279 -24.52 -2.73 -13.99
C TRP A 279 -23.10 -3.06 -13.50
N VAL A 280 -22.77 -2.63 -12.27
CA VAL A 280 -21.44 -2.91 -11.66
C VAL A 280 -21.25 -4.41 -11.47
N ILE A 281 -22.31 -5.14 -11.09
CA ILE A 281 -22.29 -6.60 -10.93
C ILE A 281 -22.11 -7.24 -12.31
N ARG A 282 -22.90 -6.81 -13.32
CA ARG A 282 -22.79 -7.34 -14.69
C ARG A 282 -21.39 -7.13 -15.27
N SER A 283 -20.85 -5.92 -15.16
CA SER A 283 -19.50 -5.58 -15.64
C SER A 283 -18.42 -6.43 -14.95
N SER A 284 -18.53 -6.61 -13.62
CA SER A 284 -17.58 -7.43 -12.85
C SER A 284 -17.65 -8.91 -13.27
N ALA A 285 -18.85 -9.45 -13.45
CA ALA A 285 -19.05 -10.81 -13.90
C ALA A 285 -18.51 -11.06 -15.32
N VAL A 286 -18.74 -10.13 -16.24
CA VAL A 286 -18.20 -10.18 -17.61
C VAL A 286 -16.66 -10.22 -17.60
N ARG A 287 -16.02 -9.40 -16.75
CA ARG A 287 -14.57 -9.42 -16.57
C ARG A 287 -14.07 -10.75 -16.00
N GLY A 288 -14.80 -11.33 -15.05
CA GLY A 288 -14.46 -12.66 -14.49
C GLY A 288 -14.57 -13.75 -15.54
N LEU A 289 -15.67 -13.78 -16.28
CA LEU A 289 -15.91 -14.75 -17.37
C LEU A 289 -14.82 -14.70 -18.44
N SER A 290 -14.25 -13.54 -18.73
CA SER A 290 -13.19 -13.42 -19.72
C SER A 290 -11.91 -14.17 -19.36
N ARG A 291 -11.68 -14.46 -18.08
CA ARG A 291 -10.52 -15.23 -17.61
C ARG A 291 -10.69 -16.73 -17.78
N LEU A 292 -11.92 -17.22 -17.80
CA LEU A 292 -12.22 -18.65 -17.89
C LEU A 292 -11.95 -19.24 -19.27
N LYS A 293 -12.03 -18.42 -20.32
CA LYS A 293 -11.76 -18.82 -21.73
C LYS A 293 -12.61 -19.99 -22.24
N THR A 294 -13.74 -20.31 -21.60
CA THR A 294 -14.69 -21.32 -22.04
C THR A 294 -15.57 -20.77 -23.17
N ARG A 295 -16.15 -21.66 -23.99
CA ARG A 295 -17.08 -21.24 -25.05
C ARG A 295 -18.35 -20.61 -24.49
N THR A 296 -18.84 -21.09 -23.36
CA THR A 296 -20.02 -20.58 -22.65
C THR A 296 -19.76 -19.22 -22.03
N ALA A 297 -18.59 -19.00 -21.46
CA ALA A 297 -18.16 -17.67 -21.00
C ALA A 297 -18.06 -16.69 -22.17
N LEU A 298 -17.43 -17.07 -23.29
CA LEU A 298 -17.35 -16.24 -24.49
C LEU A 298 -18.72 -15.83 -25.00
N ASN A 299 -19.68 -16.75 -25.07
CA ASN A 299 -21.05 -16.43 -25.51
C ASN A 299 -21.73 -15.45 -24.57
N THR A 300 -21.45 -15.48 -23.27
CA THR A 300 -21.99 -14.52 -22.31
C THR A 300 -21.32 -13.15 -22.44
N VAL A 301 -20.02 -13.10 -22.66
CA VAL A 301 -19.28 -11.86 -22.93
C VAL A 301 -19.74 -11.22 -24.25
N LYS A 302 -19.93 -12.00 -25.31
CA LYS A 302 -20.51 -11.49 -26.59
C LYS A 302 -21.88 -10.84 -26.39
N ARG A 303 -22.77 -11.47 -25.61
CA ARG A 303 -24.10 -10.87 -25.32
C ARG A 303 -23.98 -9.55 -24.54
N ALA A 304 -22.97 -9.41 -23.67
CA ALA A 304 -22.76 -8.19 -22.91
C ALA A 304 -22.28 -6.99 -23.76
N LEU A 305 -21.81 -7.22 -24.99
CA LEU A 305 -21.53 -6.14 -25.95
C LEU A 305 -22.78 -5.34 -26.33
N SER A 306 -23.98 -5.93 -26.21
CA SER A 306 -25.28 -5.31 -26.45
C SER A 306 -25.96 -4.85 -25.15
N ASP A 307 -25.25 -4.73 -24.03
CA ASP A 307 -25.81 -4.27 -22.75
C ASP A 307 -26.30 -2.82 -22.88
N LYS A 308 -27.38 -2.49 -22.18
CA LYS A 308 -27.94 -1.12 -22.14
C LYS A 308 -26.92 -0.10 -21.56
N GLU A 309 -26.04 -0.55 -20.63
CA GLU A 309 -25.06 0.30 -19.97
C GLU A 309 -23.74 0.35 -20.73
N TRP A 310 -23.25 1.55 -21.00
CA TRP A 310 -22.00 1.75 -21.73
C TRP A 310 -20.80 1.04 -21.06
N TRP A 311 -20.70 1.13 -19.74
CA TRP A 311 -19.61 0.51 -18.96
C TRP A 311 -19.55 -1.01 -19.11
N VAL A 312 -20.71 -1.66 -19.22
CA VAL A 312 -20.78 -3.11 -19.42
C VAL A 312 -20.33 -3.46 -20.84
N ARG A 313 -20.81 -2.74 -21.87
CA ARG A 313 -20.36 -2.91 -23.26
C ARG A 313 -18.86 -2.72 -23.40
N HIS A 314 -18.33 -1.67 -22.76
CA HIS A 314 -16.88 -1.37 -22.78
C HIS A 314 -16.08 -2.49 -22.11
N THR A 315 -16.48 -2.97 -20.93
CA THR A 315 -15.84 -4.11 -20.26
C THR A 315 -15.93 -5.38 -21.11
N ALA A 316 -17.04 -5.60 -21.80
CA ALA A 316 -17.20 -6.75 -22.69
C ALA A 316 -16.24 -6.67 -23.89
N ALA A 317 -16.07 -5.49 -24.50
CA ALA A 317 -15.13 -5.28 -25.60
C ALA A 317 -13.67 -5.53 -25.15
N ASP A 318 -13.23 -4.97 -24.03
CA ASP A 318 -11.93 -5.26 -23.44
C ASP A 318 -11.75 -6.78 -23.17
N SER A 319 -12.82 -7.43 -22.70
CA SER A 319 -12.83 -8.86 -22.41
C SER A 319 -12.71 -9.72 -23.67
N ILE A 320 -13.39 -9.38 -24.77
CA ILE A 320 -13.27 -10.07 -26.06
C ILE A 320 -11.82 -10.06 -26.55
N ILE A 321 -11.16 -8.90 -26.46
CA ILE A 321 -9.76 -8.79 -26.89
C ILE A 321 -8.85 -9.62 -26.01
N LYS A 322 -9.03 -9.56 -24.66
CA LYS A 322 -8.25 -10.36 -23.71
C LYS A 322 -8.44 -11.87 -23.84
N MET A 323 -9.61 -12.31 -24.27
CA MET A 323 -9.87 -13.72 -24.53
C MET A 323 -9.17 -14.22 -25.79
N ASN A 324 -8.59 -13.32 -26.60
CA ASN A 324 -7.92 -13.65 -27.85
C ASN A 324 -8.82 -14.53 -28.76
N VAL A 325 -10.02 -14.03 -29.01
CA VAL A 325 -11.05 -14.75 -29.78
C VAL A 325 -10.59 -15.03 -31.22
N SER A 326 -11.20 -16.03 -31.87
CA SER A 326 -10.85 -16.37 -33.25
C SER A 326 -11.13 -15.17 -34.19
N PRO A 327 -10.37 -15.00 -35.30
CA PRO A 327 -10.64 -13.97 -36.30
C PRO A 327 -12.09 -13.97 -36.77
N ARG A 328 -12.67 -15.15 -36.94
CA ARG A 328 -14.06 -15.33 -37.35
C ARG A 328 -15.05 -14.77 -36.30
N ASP A 329 -14.80 -15.05 -35.01
CA ASP A 329 -15.64 -14.51 -33.92
C ASP A 329 -15.56 -12.96 -33.87
N LEU A 330 -14.39 -12.39 -34.18
CA LEU A 330 -14.19 -10.95 -34.24
C LEU A 330 -14.89 -10.34 -35.47
N GLU A 331 -14.77 -10.96 -36.64
CA GLU A 331 -15.46 -10.55 -37.86
C GLU A 331 -16.98 -10.58 -37.68
N ASP A 332 -17.53 -11.63 -37.06
CA ASP A 332 -18.96 -11.74 -36.73
C ASP A 332 -19.44 -10.59 -35.83
N ILE A 333 -18.62 -10.12 -34.90
CA ILE A 333 -18.96 -8.97 -34.04
C ILE A 333 -18.89 -7.65 -34.83
N LEU A 334 -17.81 -7.46 -35.60
CA LEU A 334 -17.56 -6.19 -36.31
C LEU A 334 -18.50 -6.00 -37.51
N GLY A 335 -18.92 -7.11 -38.16
CA GLY A 335 -19.88 -7.13 -39.28
C GLY A 335 -21.32 -7.39 -38.88
N GLY A 336 -21.58 -7.59 -37.59
CA GLY A 336 -22.92 -7.86 -37.07
C GLY A 336 -23.88 -6.66 -37.15
N TYR A 337 -25.17 -6.92 -36.94
CA TYR A 337 -26.24 -5.88 -36.99
C TYR A 337 -26.18 -4.92 -35.77
N ASP A 338 -25.52 -5.32 -34.68
CA ASP A 338 -25.42 -4.47 -33.48
C ASP A 338 -24.25 -3.47 -33.61
N ARG A 339 -24.63 -2.26 -34.05
CA ARG A 339 -23.67 -1.16 -34.20
C ARG A 339 -22.96 -0.81 -32.90
N PHE A 340 -23.65 -0.88 -31.75
CA PHE A 340 -23.01 -0.57 -30.44
C PHE A 340 -21.94 -1.60 -30.04
N ALA A 341 -22.18 -2.88 -30.34
CA ALA A 341 -21.21 -3.94 -30.14
C ALA A 341 -19.95 -3.74 -31.01
N ALA A 342 -20.17 -3.47 -32.30
CA ALA A 342 -19.08 -3.22 -33.25
C ALA A 342 -18.25 -1.98 -32.85
N ASP A 343 -18.92 -0.87 -32.51
CA ASP A 343 -18.23 0.39 -32.10
C ASP A 343 -17.46 0.22 -30.77
N ALA A 344 -18.00 -0.52 -29.80
CA ALA A 344 -17.30 -0.81 -28.54
C ALA A 344 -15.99 -1.55 -28.78
N VAL A 345 -16.00 -2.58 -29.64
CA VAL A 345 -14.79 -3.38 -29.96
C VAL A 345 -13.80 -2.54 -30.77
N LYS A 346 -14.26 -1.77 -31.77
CA LYS A 346 -13.39 -0.87 -32.56
C LYS A 346 -12.67 0.13 -31.66
N ASN A 347 -13.37 0.74 -30.70
CA ASN A 347 -12.76 1.70 -29.78
C ASN A 347 -11.65 1.09 -28.92
N VAL A 348 -11.78 -0.18 -28.51
CA VAL A 348 -10.72 -0.87 -27.78
C VAL A 348 -9.53 -1.15 -28.71
N LEU A 349 -9.78 -1.65 -29.92
CA LEU A 349 -8.74 -1.93 -30.90
C LEU A 349 -7.93 -0.69 -31.27
N TYR A 350 -8.57 0.47 -31.49
CA TYR A 350 -7.87 1.72 -31.78
C TYR A 350 -6.93 2.14 -30.67
N ARG A 351 -7.34 2.01 -29.40
CA ARG A 351 -6.47 2.33 -28.24
C ARG A 351 -5.27 1.40 -28.07
N MET A 352 -5.26 0.25 -28.70
CA MET A 352 -4.13 -0.68 -28.64
C MET A 352 -3.08 -0.40 -29.73
N ILE A 353 -3.41 0.44 -30.71
CA ILE A 353 -2.55 0.79 -31.84
C ILE A 353 -1.81 2.13 -31.57
N GLU A 354 -2.39 2.98 -30.70
CA GLU A 354 -1.72 4.19 -30.20
C GLU A 354 -0.76 3.87 -29.04
#